data_9f262102c9bad435e1f0c4fa52d79383
#
_entry.id   9f262102c9bad435e1f0c4fa52d79383
#
_cell.length_a   1.000
_cell.length_b   1.000
_cell.length_c   1.000
_cell.angle_alpha   90.00
_cell.angle_beta   90.00
_cell.angle_gamma   90.00
#
_symmetry.space_group_name_H-M   'P 1'
#
loop_
_entity.id
_entity.type
_entity.pdbx_description
1 polymer ?
#
loop_
_entity_poly.entity_id
_entity_poly.type
_entity_poly.pdbx_seq_one_letter_code
_entity_poly.pdbx_strand_id
1 'polypeptide(L)'
;PERIIKKALETWADPTGDRLIALMDESGIDLTVICMVDNAGIPQLTPEAIQRGNKIVGDVAFKYPNRVMALAGVDPRRPEAPDMVKQCFQEFGVKGLKYHPDYGFDPSGPESYKVLEILAGHRGILLTHTGPLMPPSRCKFADPSLLADLAVDFPELIVIAAHMGAIDWRSWANLAAHQPNLYGDLAMWDAYAFGNYELFCRELRDILDYAGVSKVLFGTDNPIFNTIEPTRNWVRLIKELPANAPAGIEFTEAEVKAILGGNAASLLGVEK
;
A
#
# COMPACT_ATOMS: atom_id res chain seq x y z
N PRO A 1 -12.96 17.23 18.57
CA PRO A 1 -11.89 16.42 17.98
C PRO A 1 -11.84 15.02 18.60
N GLU A 2 -11.71 14.89 19.94
CA GLU A 2 -11.57 13.58 20.60
C GLU A 2 -12.73 12.61 20.33
N ARG A 3 -13.97 13.10 20.31
CA ARG A 3 -15.16 12.28 20.04
C ARG A 3 -15.17 11.72 18.62
N ILE A 4 -14.66 12.48 17.64
CA ILE A 4 -14.56 12.03 16.23
C ILE A 4 -13.47 10.98 16.11
N ILE A 5 -12.30 11.22 16.73
CA ILE A 5 -11.17 10.27 16.77
C ILE A 5 -11.61 8.97 17.45
N LYS A 6 -12.27 9.06 18.62
CA LYS A 6 -12.77 7.89 19.33
C LYS A 6 -13.75 7.07 18.49
N LYS A 7 -14.70 7.75 17.82
CA LYS A 7 -15.67 7.08 16.93
C LYS A 7 -14.99 6.44 15.73
N ALA A 8 -13.99 7.12 15.14
CA ALA A 8 -13.20 6.57 14.04
C ALA A 8 -12.44 5.32 14.49
N LEU A 9 -11.74 5.37 15.62
CA LEU A 9 -11.03 4.22 16.18
C LEU A 9 -11.96 3.05 16.48
N GLU A 10 -13.14 3.29 17.08
CA GLU A 10 -14.16 2.26 17.32
C GLU A 10 -14.68 1.66 16.02
N THR A 11 -14.80 2.46 14.95
CA THR A 11 -15.24 2.01 13.64
C THR A 11 -14.14 1.24 12.90
N TRP A 12 -12.87 1.62 13.07
CA TRP A 12 -11.74 1.02 12.35
C TRP A 12 -11.09 -0.15 13.08
N ALA A 13 -11.21 -0.21 14.41
CA ALA A 13 -10.65 -1.32 15.18
C ALA A 13 -11.33 -2.65 14.79
N ASP A 14 -10.57 -3.53 14.16
CA ASP A 14 -11.00 -4.87 13.75
C ASP A 14 -9.91 -5.90 14.07
N PRO A 15 -9.65 -6.14 15.39
CA PRO A 15 -8.53 -6.98 15.81
C PRO A 15 -8.71 -8.46 15.44
N THR A 16 -9.91 -8.86 15.01
CA THR A 16 -10.22 -10.23 14.58
C THR A 16 -10.25 -10.40 13.07
N GLY A 17 -10.29 -9.29 12.30
CA GLY A 17 -10.42 -9.28 10.85
C GLY A 17 -11.81 -9.65 10.32
N ASP A 18 -12.81 -9.87 11.20
CA ASP A 18 -14.12 -10.36 10.76
C ASP A 18 -14.87 -9.33 9.89
N ARG A 19 -14.76 -8.03 10.23
CA ARG A 19 -15.33 -6.96 9.40
C ARG A 19 -14.60 -6.77 8.08
N LEU A 20 -13.28 -6.96 8.09
CA LEU A 20 -12.47 -6.95 6.87
C LEU A 20 -12.95 -8.05 5.91
N ILE A 21 -13.11 -9.27 6.39
CA ILE A 21 -13.59 -10.38 5.56
C ILE A 21 -15.00 -10.11 5.01
N ALA A 22 -15.91 -9.60 5.84
CA ALA A 22 -17.25 -9.22 5.36
C ALA A 22 -17.20 -8.14 4.26
N LEU A 23 -16.33 -7.13 4.42
CA LEU A 23 -16.11 -6.10 3.40
C LEU A 23 -15.53 -6.67 2.10
N MET A 24 -14.58 -7.60 2.21
CA MET A 24 -14.01 -8.29 1.06
C MET A 24 -15.06 -9.10 0.30
N ASP A 25 -15.89 -9.87 1.03
CA ASP A 25 -16.97 -10.68 0.44
C ASP A 25 -18.00 -9.79 -0.27
N GLU A 26 -18.42 -8.67 0.37
CA GLU A 26 -19.33 -7.69 -0.23
C GLU A 26 -18.74 -7.04 -1.49
N SER A 27 -17.43 -6.86 -1.53
CA SER A 27 -16.73 -6.16 -2.61
C SER A 27 -16.19 -7.10 -3.71
N GLY A 28 -16.26 -8.40 -3.51
CA GLY A 28 -15.72 -9.41 -4.43
C GLY A 28 -14.18 -9.41 -4.45
N ILE A 29 -13.55 -9.21 -3.30
CA ILE A 29 -12.09 -9.24 -3.12
C ILE A 29 -11.68 -10.60 -2.56
N ASP A 30 -10.87 -11.34 -3.30
CA ASP A 30 -10.44 -12.68 -2.92
C ASP A 30 -9.33 -12.64 -1.86
N LEU A 31 -8.31 -11.79 -2.04
CA LEU A 31 -7.18 -11.64 -1.14
C LEU A 31 -6.84 -10.17 -0.95
N THR A 32 -6.47 -9.78 0.27
CA THR A 32 -6.00 -8.44 0.60
C THR A 32 -4.68 -8.46 1.36
N VAL A 33 -3.90 -7.40 1.16
CA VAL A 33 -2.71 -7.12 1.98
C VAL A 33 -3.09 -6.05 3.00
N ILE A 34 -2.92 -6.35 4.28
CA ILE A 34 -3.12 -5.39 5.38
C ILE A 34 -1.78 -4.98 5.97
N CYS A 35 -1.72 -3.79 6.54
CA CYS A 35 -0.50 -3.30 7.16
C CYS A 35 -0.74 -2.59 8.49
N MET A 36 0.26 -2.65 9.36
CA MET A 36 0.38 -1.75 10.50
C MET A 36 1.16 -0.51 10.07
N VAL A 37 0.88 0.64 10.71
CA VAL A 37 1.61 1.89 10.51
C VAL A 37 2.30 2.28 11.81
N ASP A 38 3.56 2.71 11.72
CA ASP A 38 4.35 3.20 12.85
C ASP A 38 4.82 4.63 12.64
N ASN A 39 4.75 5.44 13.69
CA ASN A 39 5.29 6.80 13.74
C ASN A 39 6.05 7.03 15.05
N ALA A 40 7.37 6.93 15.01
CA ALA A 40 8.24 7.15 16.16
C ALA A 40 8.19 8.59 16.69
N GLY A 41 7.64 9.54 15.93
CA GLY A 41 7.42 10.92 16.37
C GLY A 41 6.23 11.08 17.33
N ILE A 42 5.43 10.05 17.54
CA ILE A 42 4.29 10.06 18.47
C ILE A 42 4.67 9.29 19.75
N PRO A 43 4.85 9.97 20.90
CA PRO A 43 5.35 9.32 22.13
C PRO A 43 4.47 8.18 22.65
N GLN A 44 3.17 8.22 22.38
CA GLN A 44 2.21 7.19 22.79
C GLN A 44 2.34 5.90 21.99
N LEU A 45 2.93 5.95 20.81
CA LEU A 45 3.24 4.78 19.99
C LEU A 45 4.59 4.19 20.41
N THR A 46 4.63 3.57 21.59
CA THR A 46 5.85 2.90 22.07
C THR A 46 6.20 1.67 21.22
N PRO A 47 7.46 1.18 21.22
CA PRO A 47 7.83 -0.04 20.52
C PRO A 47 6.91 -1.23 20.84
N GLU A 48 6.53 -1.41 22.12
CA GLU A 48 5.64 -2.48 22.56
C GLU A 48 4.21 -2.29 22.04
N ALA A 49 3.73 -1.04 21.94
CA ALA A 49 2.41 -0.76 21.36
C ALA A 49 2.38 -1.10 19.88
N ILE A 50 3.43 -0.76 19.15
CA ILE A 50 3.58 -1.08 17.73
C ILE A 50 3.70 -2.60 17.52
N GLN A 51 4.52 -3.30 18.33
CA GLN A 51 4.64 -4.77 18.22
C GLN A 51 3.33 -5.49 18.54
N ARG A 52 2.52 -4.97 19.47
CA ARG A 52 1.14 -5.48 19.65
C ARG A 52 0.28 -5.30 18.40
N GLY A 53 0.37 -4.16 17.72
CA GLY A 53 -0.32 -3.91 16.46
C GLY A 53 0.17 -4.84 15.34
N ASN A 54 1.48 -5.00 15.20
CA ASN A 54 2.12 -5.92 14.25
C ASN A 54 1.67 -7.37 14.48
N LYS A 55 1.58 -7.78 15.76
CA LYS A 55 1.05 -9.10 16.11
C LYS A 55 -0.41 -9.26 15.71
N ILE A 56 -1.25 -8.25 15.92
CA ILE A 56 -2.67 -8.30 15.54
C ILE A 56 -2.83 -8.52 14.04
N VAL A 57 -2.12 -7.77 13.18
CA VAL A 57 -2.20 -7.98 11.73
C VAL A 57 -1.68 -9.35 11.31
N GLY A 58 -0.63 -9.86 11.98
CA GLY A 58 -0.14 -11.22 11.80
C GLY A 58 -1.16 -12.29 12.23
N ASP A 59 -1.82 -12.12 13.38
CA ASP A 59 -2.86 -13.03 13.87
C ASP A 59 -4.06 -13.08 12.91
N VAL A 60 -4.46 -11.94 12.33
CA VAL A 60 -5.52 -11.88 11.30
C VAL A 60 -5.11 -12.65 10.05
N ALA A 61 -3.88 -12.45 9.56
CA ALA A 61 -3.39 -13.20 8.40
C ALA A 61 -3.28 -14.71 8.70
N PHE A 62 -2.89 -15.09 9.91
CA PHE A 62 -2.87 -16.50 10.34
C PHE A 62 -4.28 -17.10 10.42
N LYS A 63 -5.27 -16.33 10.88
CA LYS A 63 -6.67 -16.76 10.94
C LYS A 63 -7.31 -16.96 9.56
N TYR A 64 -6.89 -16.14 8.58
CA TYR A 64 -7.43 -16.14 7.21
C TYR A 64 -6.34 -16.31 6.15
N PRO A 65 -5.59 -17.43 6.15
CA PRO A 65 -4.34 -17.58 5.40
C PRO A 65 -4.48 -17.48 3.87
N ASN A 66 -5.68 -17.75 3.34
CA ASN A 66 -5.98 -17.64 1.90
C ASN A 66 -6.69 -16.34 1.52
N ARG A 67 -6.91 -15.45 2.48
CA ARG A 67 -7.66 -14.21 2.32
C ARG A 67 -6.85 -12.98 2.70
N VAL A 68 -5.89 -13.12 3.62
CA VAL A 68 -5.17 -11.97 4.20
C VAL A 68 -3.67 -12.25 4.23
N MET A 69 -2.89 -11.28 3.79
CA MET A 69 -1.45 -11.19 3.96
C MET A 69 -1.12 -9.96 4.81
N ALA A 70 -0.17 -10.08 5.74
CA ALA A 70 0.17 -8.99 6.66
C ALA A 70 1.55 -8.37 6.36
N LEU A 71 1.62 -7.03 6.45
CA LEU A 71 2.87 -6.27 6.50
C LEU A 71 2.97 -5.59 7.88
N ALA A 72 4.17 -5.59 8.47
CA ALA A 72 4.41 -4.89 9.72
C ALA A 72 4.65 -3.38 9.48
N GLY A 73 4.33 -2.57 10.47
CA GLY A 73 4.77 -1.18 10.57
C GLY A 73 5.95 -1.07 11.51
N VAL A 74 7.08 -0.55 11.01
CA VAL A 74 8.24 -0.24 11.84
C VAL A 74 8.89 1.03 11.31
N ASP A 75 8.92 2.07 12.14
CA ASP A 75 9.63 3.31 11.83
C ASP A 75 11.14 3.08 12.01
N PRO A 76 11.96 3.27 10.98
CA PRO A 76 13.39 2.96 11.04
C PRO A 76 14.18 3.86 12.00
N ARG A 77 13.63 4.98 12.44
CA ARG A 77 14.26 5.87 13.43
C ARG A 77 14.25 5.29 14.84
N ARG A 78 13.49 4.23 15.10
CA ARG A 78 13.53 3.54 16.40
C ARG A 78 14.86 2.81 16.58
N PRO A 79 15.54 2.98 17.73
CA PRO A 79 16.74 2.20 18.01
C PRO A 79 16.52 0.68 17.93
N GLU A 80 15.30 0.23 18.29
CA GLU A 80 14.87 -1.16 18.32
C GLU A 80 14.38 -1.67 16.95
N ALA A 81 14.29 -0.83 15.92
CA ALA A 81 13.68 -1.19 14.63
C ALA A 81 14.23 -2.50 14.02
N PRO A 82 15.54 -2.76 13.99
CA PRO A 82 16.05 -4.01 13.46
C PRO A 82 15.54 -5.26 14.20
N ASP A 83 15.43 -5.21 15.52
CA ASP A 83 14.97 -6.35 16.30
C ASP A 83 13.45 -6.51 16.23
N MET A 84 12.72 -5.39 16.16
CA MET A 84 11.28 -5.39 15.91
C MET A 84 10.95 -6.08 14.59
N VAL A 85 11.69 -5.77 13.51
CA VAL A 85 11.49 -6.40 12.20
C VAL A 85 11.78 -7.90 12.22
N LYS A 86 12.91 -8.30 12.83
CA LYS A 86 13.24 -9.74 12.99
C LYS A 86 12.12 -10.49 13.70
N GLN A 87 11.61 -9.93 14.81
CA GLN A 87 10.49 -10.52 15.54
C GLN A 87 9.22 -10.65 14.68
N CYS A 88 8.89 -9.63 13.90
CA CYS A 88 7.72 -9.66 13.02
C CYS A 88 7.78 -10.83 12.03
N PHE A 89 8.94 -11.07 11.42
CA PHE A 89 9.13 -12.20 10.50
C PHE A 89 9.14 -13.54 11.19
N GLN A 90 9.81 -13.66 12.35
CA GLN A 90 10.00 -14.92 13.05
C GLN A 90 8.76 -15.39 13.79
N GLU A 91 7.99 -14.47 14.39
CA GLU A 91 6.91 -14.79 15.31
C GLU A 91 5.52 -14.45 14.77
N PHE A 92 5.37 -13.38 13.92
CA PHE A 92 4.06 -12.90 13.50
C PHE A 92 3.70 -13.27 12.05
N GLY A 93 4.63 -13.89 11.31
CA GLY A 93 4.38 -14.40 9.96
C GLY A 93 4.12 -13.34 8.90
N VAL A 94 4.56 -12.10 9.12
CA VAL A 94 4.43 -11.00 8.15
C VAL A 94 5.25 -11.27 6.90
N LYS A 95 4.88 -10.64 5.78
CA LYS A 95 5.53 -10.79 4.48
C LYS A 95 6.31 -9.56 4.04
N GLY A 96 6.29 -8.50 4.84
CA GLY A 96 6.95 -7.27 4.49
C GLY A 96 6.71 -6.16 5.50
N LEU A 97 7.02 -4.94 5.06
CA LEU A 97 6.91 -3.73 5.88
C LEU A 97 6.07 -2.66 5.17
N LYS A 98 5.35 -1.86 5.97
CA LYS A 98 4.79 -0.57 5.57
C LYS A 98 5.67 0.54 6.10
N TYR A 99 6.13 1.43 5.19
CA TYR A 99 6.79 2.68 5.51
C TYR A 99 5.86 3.88 5.33
N HIS A 100 6.07 4.89 6.16
CA HIS A 100 5.41 6.19 6.08
C HIS A 100 6.46 7.31 6.20
N PRO A 101 7.27 7.55 5.13
CA PRO A 101 8.41 8.47 5.18
C PRO A 101 8.00 9.93 5.43
N ASP A 102 6.76 10.30 5.10
CA ASP A 102 6.18 11.61 5.42
C ASP A 102 6.12 11.91 6.92
N TYR A 103 6.31 10.91 7.79
CA TYR A 103 6.50 11.09 9.23
C TYR A 103 7.89 11.61 9.61
N GLY A 104 8.79 11.77 8.64
CA GLY A 104 10.05 12.49 8.80
C GLY A 104 11.31 11.63 8.78
N PHE A 105 11.32 10.52 8.03
CA PHE A 105 12.53 9.74 7.76
C PHE A 105 12.75 9.54 6.26
N ASP A 106 14.01 9.43 5.87
CA ASP A 106 14.38 9.14 4.49
C ASP A 106 14.24 7.63 4.20
N PRO A 107 13.43 7.20 3.23
CA PRO A 107 13.29 5.79 2.89
C PRO A 107 14.58 5.16 2.34
N SER A 108 15.51 5.98 1.83
CA SER A 108 16.84 5.58 1.36
C SER A 108 17.95 6.01 2.33
N GLY A 109 17.60 6.43 3.55
CA GLY A 109 18.56 6.85 4.55
C GLY A 109 19.21 5.68 5.32
N PRO A 110 20.29 5.97 6.08
CA PRO A 110 21.04 4.93 6.79
C PRO A 110 20.22 4.11 7.81
N GLU A 111 19.25 4.75 8.48
CA GLU A 111 18.35 4.06 9.40
C GLU A 111 17.43 3.10 8.65
N SER A 112 16.89 3.54 7.51
CA SER A 112 16.03 2.72 6.65
C SER A 112 16.80 1.53 6.10
N TYR A 113 18.03 1.71 5.65
CA TYR A 113 18.85 0.63 5.08
C TYR A 113 19.12 -0.49 6.05
N LYS A 114 19.38 -0.20 7.33
CA LYS A 114 19.54 -1.24 8.38
C LYS A 114 18.32 -2.16 8.49
N VAL A 115 17.13 -1.61 8.29
CA VAL A 115 15.88 -2.36 8.32
C VAL A 115 15.65 -3.07 6.98
N LEU A 116 15.96 -2.41 5.87
CA LEU A 116 15.79 -2.97 4.51
C LEU A 116 16.73 -4.14 4.23
N GLU A 117 17.94 -4.17 4.80
CA GLU A 117 18.84 -5.33 4.74
C GLU A 117 18.20 -6.59 5.36
N ILE A 118 17.49 -6.43 6.47
CA ILE A 118 16.75 -7.55 7.08
C ILE A 118 15.59 -7.98 6.19
N LEU A 119 14.82 -7.00 5.68
CA LEU A 119 13.71 -7.25 4.77
C LEU A 119 14.15 -7.98 3.50
N ALA A 120 15.28 -7.56 2.92
CA ALA A 120 15.90 -8.15 1.74
C ALA A 120 16.31 -9.60 1.98
N GLY A 121 16.87 -9.91 3.16
CA GLY A 121 17.17 -11.28 3.56
C GLY A 121 15.96 -12.21 3.58
N HIS A 122 14.76 -11.65 3.71
CA HIS A 122 13.48 -12.38 3.62
C HIS A 122 12.81 -12.28 2.24
N ARG A 123 13.41 -11.58 1.25
CA ARG A 123 12.79 -11.26 -0.04
C ARG A 123 11.40 -10.63 0.15
N GLY A 124 11.32 -9.71 1.10
CA GLY A 124 10.06 -9.16 1.58
C GLY A 124 9.47 -8.07 0.67
N ILE A 125 8.28 -7.64 1.04
CA ILE A 125 7.56 -6.56 0.40
C ILE A 125 7.81 -5.27 1.17
N LEU A 126 8.23 -4.21 0.50
CA LEU A 126 8.22 -2.86 1.02
C LEU A 126 7.05 -2.10 0.39
N LEU A 127 6.00 -1.87 1.16
CA LEU A 127 4.92 -0.94 0.80
C LEU A 127 5.23 0.42 1.43
N THR A 128 5.57 1.42 0.63
CA THR A 128 5.92 2.74 1.14
C THR A 128 4.92 3.80 0.70
N HIS A 129 4.48 4.65 1.64
CA HIS A 129 3.68 5.81 1.30
C HIS A 129 4.45 6.74 0.37
N THR A 130 3.80 7.24 -0.69
CA THR A 130 4.31 8.28 -1.59
C THR A 130 3.24 9.31 -1.89
N GLY A 131 3.67 10.56 -2.11
CA GLY A 131 2.78 11.69 -2.34
C GLY A 131 2.52 12.52 -1.07
N PRO A 132 1.96 13.72 -1.25
CA PRO A 132 1.73 14.64 -0.16
C PRO A 132 0.51 14.24 0.67
N LEU A 133 0.62 14.39 2.00
CA LEU A 133 -0.50 14.32 2.95
C LEU A 133 -0.69 15.66 3.68
N MET A 134 -1.81 15.74 4.41
CA MET A 134 -2.12 16.91 5.24
C MET A 134 -1.14 17.04 6.41
N PRO A 135 -0.89 18.28 6.89
CA PRO A 135 -0.10 18.49 8.11
C PRO A 135 -0.61 17.62 9.29
N PRO A 136 0.30 17.08 10.12
CA PRO A 136 1.72 17.43 10.26
C PRO A 136 2.68 16.65 9.34
N SER A 137 2.21 15.84 8.41
CA SER A 137 3.04 15.07 7.47
C SER A 137 3.93 15.99 6.62
N ARG A 138 5.13 15.50 6.27
CA ARG A 138 6.13 16.22 5.50
C ARG A 138 6.42 15.49 4.19
N CYS A 139 5.97 16.02 3.07
CA CYS A 139 6.10 15.38 1.77
C CYS A 139 7.55 15.24 1.27
N LYS A 140 8.54 15.90 1.87
CA LYS A 140 9.95 15.83 1.47
C LYS A 140 10.47 14.41 1.25
N PHE A 141 10.06 13.47 2.11
CA PHE A 141 10.51 12.08 2.05
C PHE A 141 9.48 11.13 1.43
N ALA A 142 8.35 11.65 0.98
CA ALA A 142 7.32 10.90 0.28
C ALA A 142 7.37 11.10 -1.26
N ASP A 143 8.43 11.72 -1.77
CA ASP A 143 8.68 11.84 -3.21
C ASP A 143 9.05 10.48 -3.78
N PRO A 144 8.35 9.99 -4.82
CA PRO A 144 8.68 8.70 -5.46
C PRO A 144 10.12 8.61 -5.98
N SER A 145 10.76 9.73 -6.33
CA SER A 145 12.14 9.74 -6.81
C SER A 145 13.16 9.19 -5.80
N LEU A 146 12.84 9.25 -4.51
CA LEU A 146 13.68 8.68 -3.44
C LEU A 146 13.72 7.15 -3.45
N LEU A 147 12.86 6.50 -4.22
CA LEU A 147 12.85 5.04 -4.35
C LEU A 147 13.80 4.53 -5.45
N ALA A 148 14.42 5.42 -6.22
CA ALA A 148 15.29 5.06 -7.34
C ALA A 148 16.49 4.21 -6.87
N ASP A 149 17.28 4.77 -5.94
CA ASP A 149 18.48 4.11 -5.42
C ASP A 149 18.12 2.90 -4.56
N LEU A 150 17.06 2.99 -3.76
CA LEU A 150 16.54 1.88 -2.97
C LEU A 150 16.19 0.66 -3.84
N ALA A 151 15.53 0.87 -4.97
CA ALA A 151 15.16 -0.21 -5.88
C ALA A 151 16.39 -0.86 -6.54
N VAL A 152 17.47 -0.10 -6.77
CA VAL A 152 18.75 -0.60 -7.30
C VAL A 152 19.52 -1.37 -6.23
N ASP A 153 19.59 -0.83 -5.01
CA ASP A 153 20.38 -1.39 -3.93
C ASP A 153 19.77 -2.68 -3.34
N PHE A 154 18.44 -2.85 -3.46
CA PHE A 154 17.70 -4.02 -2.98
C PHE A 154 16.87 -4.67 -4.11
N PRO A 155 17.51 -5.26 -5.12
CA PRO A 155 16.81 -5.83 -6.29
C PRO A 155 15.93 -7.05 -5.94
N GLU A 156 16.15 -7.68 -4.81
CA GLU A 156 15.35 -8.80 -4.29
C GLU A 156 14.06 -8.38 -3.59
N LEU A 157 13.88 -7.10 -3.27
CA LEU A 157 12.65 -6.58 -2.68
C LEU A 157 11.57 -6.35 -3.75
N ILE A 158 10.33 -6.56 -3.35
CA ILE A 158 9.17 -6.03 -4.03
C ILE A 158 8.89 -4.65 -3.43
N VAL A 159 9.15 -3.58 -4.18
CA VAL A 159 8.93 -2.20 -3.73
C VAL A 159 7.63 -1.69 -4.33
N ILE A 160 6.67 -1.31 -3.48
CA ILE A 160 5.37 -0.78 -3.90
C ILE A 160 5.26 0.66 -3.41
N ALA A 161 5.24 1.60 -4.35
CA ALA A 161 4.94 3.01 -4.08
C ALA A 161 3.42 3.17 -3.94
N ALA A 162 2.93 3.18 -2.70
CA ALA A 162 1.52 3.41 -2.44
C ALA A 162 1.11 4.77 -3.02
N HIS A 163 -0.03 4.79 -3.72
CA HIS A 163 -0.60 5.97 -4.38
C HIS A 163 0.19 6.49 -5.58
N MET A 164 1.33 5.90 -5.94
CA MET A 164 2.19 6.29 -7.09
C MET A 164 2.60 7.78 -7.07
N GLY A 165 2.72 8.41 -5.88
CA GLY A 165 2.96 9.84 -5.76
C GLY A 165 1.70 10.70 -5.95
N ALA A 166 0.52 10.12 -6.03
CA ALA A 166 -0.75 10.81 -6.29
C ALA A 166 -0.69 11.61 -7.62
N ILE A 167 -0.91 12.92 -7.59
CA ILE A 167 -0.89 13.79 -8.80
C ILE A 167 0.51 13.82 -9.45
N ASP A 168 1.59 13.56 -8.69
CA ASP A 168 2.97 13.51 -9.20
C ASP A 168 3.37 12.10 -9.67
N TRP A 169 2.42 11.32 -10.16
CA TRP A 169 2.64 9.96 -10.64
C TRP A 169 3.69 9.85 -11.77
N ARG A 170 3.96 10.92 -12.51
CA ARG A 170 4.95 10.91 -13.58
C ARG A 170 6.37 10.65 -13.07
N SER A 171 6.69 11.15 -11.87
CA SER A 171 7.95 10.83 -11.19
C SER A 171 8.07 9.33 -10.93
N TRP A 172 7.02 8.72 -10.36
CA TRP A 172 6.96 7.29 -10.16
C TRP A 172 6.99 6.49 -11.47
N ALA A 173 6.17 6.86 -12.47
CA ALA A 173 6.05 6.11 -13.72
C ALA A 173 7.39 6.03 -14.47
N ASN A 174 8.15 7.14 -14.49
CA ASN A 174 9.48 7.18 -15.08
C ASN A 174 10.44 6.17 -14.41
N LEU A 175 10.37 6.01 -13.10
CA LEU A 175 11.17 5.03 -12.38
C LEU A 175 10.65 3.61 -12.62
N ALA A 176 9.35 3.38 -12.49
CA ALA A 176 8.73 2.06 -12.60
C ALA A 176 8.95 1.42 -13.99
N ALA A 177 9.00 2.25 -15.05
CA ALA A 177 9.32 1.79 -16.41
C ALA A 177 10.73 1.18 -16.54
N HIS A 178 11.67 1.57 -15.66
CA HIS A 178 13.09 1.16 -15.73
C HIS A 178 13.48 0.22 -14.56
N GLN A 179 12.75 0.24 -13.45
CA GLN A 179 13.05 -0.59 -12.27
C GLN A 179 12.17 -1.85 -12.27
N PRO A 180 12.75 -3.05 -12.40
CA PRO A 180 11.97 -4.29 -12.51
C PRO A 180 11.18 -4.61 -11.24
N ASN A 181 11.67 -4.22 -10.07
CA ASN A 181 11.12 -4.49 -8.75
C ASN A 181 10.29 -3.35 -8.15
N LEU A 182 10.08 -2.24 -8.89
CA LEU A 182 9.25 -1.11 -8.47
C LEU A 182 7.85 -1.19 -9.09
N TYR A 183 6.84 -1.12 -8.24
CA TYR A 183 5.42 -1.15 -8.57
C TYR A 183 4.70 0.03 -7.91
N GLY A 184 3.43 0.23 -8.22
CA GLY A 184 2.60 1.22 -7.55
C GLY A 184 1.15 0.77 -7.45
N ASP A 185 0.37 1.39 -6.57
CA ASP A 185 -1.01 1.03 -6.37
C ASP A 185 -1.99 2.20 -6.56
N LEU A 186 -3.26 1.84 -6.78
CA LEU A 186 -4.37 2.75 -6.95
C LEU A 186 -5.09 3.12 -5.64
N ALA A 187 -4.48 2.84 -4.47
CA ALA A 187 -5.03 3.31 -3.20
C ALA A 187 -5.15 4.84 -3.21
N MET A 188 -6.20 5.42 -2.62
CA MET A 188 -6.60 6.83 -2.68
C MET A 188 -7.09 7.35 -4.05
N TRP A 189 -6.86 6.63 -5.15
CA TRP A 189 -7.27 7.06 -6.48
C TRP A 189 -8.79 7.04 -6.69
N ASP A 190 -9.51 6.31 -5.85
CA ASP A 190 -10.97 6.35 -5.79
C ASP A 190 -11.51 7.77 -5.53
N ALA A 191 -10.87 8.54 -4.65
CA ALA A 191 -11.23 9.93 -4.41
C ALA A 191 -11.11 10.80 -5.68
N TYR A 192 -10.09 10.58 -6.50
CA TYR A 192 -9.95 11.27 -7.79
C TYR A 192 -10.98 10.77 -8.81
N ALA A 193 -11.19 9.46 -8.88
CA ALA A 193 -12.12 8.84 -9.82
C ALA A 193 -13.57 9.28 -9.59
N PHE A 194 -14.02 9.29 -8.34
CA PHE A 194 -15.37 9.76 -7.99
C PHE A 194 -15.49 11.28 -8.03
N GLY A 195 -14.39 12.02 -7.88
CA GLY A 195 -14.35 13.48 -8.00
C GLY A 195 -14.39 13.98 -9.45
N ASN A 196 -13.64 13.33 -10.35
CA ASN A 196 -13.55 13.66 -11.77
C ASN A 196 -13.17 12.42 -12.60
N TYR A 197 -14.18 11.66 -13.01
CA TYR A 197 -14.00 10.40 -13.71
C TYR A 197 -13.23 10.52 -15.03
N GLU A 198 -13.49 11.56 -15.82
CA GLU A 198 -12.79 11.76 -17.09
C GLU A 198 -11.30 12.02 -16.87
N LEU A 199 -10.95 12.86 -15.90
CA LEU A 199 -9.55 13.11 -15.54
C LEU A 199 -8.87 11.85 -15.04
N PHE A 200 -9.55 11.09 -14.17
CA PHE A 200 -9.03 9.81 -13.69
C PHE A 200 -8.74 8.84 -14.84
N CYS A 201 -9.67 8.66 -15.78
CA CYS A 201 -9.45 7.76 -16.91
C CYS A 201 -8.28 8.19 -17.77
N ARG A 202 -8.11 9.49 -18.01
CA ARG A 202 -6.98 10.03 -18.77
C ARG A 202 -5.65 9.78 -18.07
N GLU A 203 -5.58 10.10 -16.77
CA GLU A 203 -4.37 9.89 -15.99
C GLU A 203 -4.03 8.39 -15.87
N LEU A 204 -5.02 7.54 -15.63
CA LEU A 204 -4.79 6.09 -15.58
C LEU A 204 -4.31 5.54 -16.92
N ARG A 205 -4.87 6.00 -18.06
CA ARG A 205 -4.39 5.59 -19.39
C ARG A 205 -2.93 5.99 -19.59
N ASP A 206 -2.59 7.24 -19.29
CA ASP A 206 -1.20 7.72 -19.36
C ASP A 206 -0.27 6.87 -18.46
N ILE A 207 -0.68 6.56 -17.23
CA ILE A 207 0.09 5.70 -16.31
C ILE A 207 0.38 4.34 -16.93
N LEU A 208 -0.65 3.69 -17.50
CA LEU A 208 -0.49 2.36 -18.10
C LEU A 208 0.41 2.41 -19.34
N ASP A 209 0.34 3.48 -20.12
CA ASP A 209 1.16 3.67 -21.33
C ASP A 209 2.63 3.96 -20.99
N TYR A 210 2.91 4.71 -19.91
CA TYR A 210 4.27 5.04 -19.51
C TYR A 210 4.96 3.97 -18.67
N ALA A 211 4.30 3.48 -17.62
CA ALA A 211 4.89 2.53 -16.69
C ALA A 211 4.72 1.07 -17.13
N GLY A 212 3.69 0.80 -17.91
CA GLY A 212 3.23 -0.55 -18.26
C GLY A 212 2.19 -1.10 -17.29
N VAL A 213 1.23 -1.84 -17.85
CA VAL A 213 0.09 -2.41 -17.11
C VAL A 213 0.53 -3.25 -15.90
N SER A 214 1.60 -4.05 -16.05
CA SER A 214 2.11 -4.94 -15.01
C SER A 214 2.65 -4.24 -13.77
N LYS A 215 2.85 -2.92 -13.84
CA LYS A 215 3.38 -2.10 -12.73
C LYS A 215 2.30 -1.55 -11.81
N VAL A 216 1.03 -1.62 -12.21
CA VAL A 216 -0.09 -1.01 -11.48
C VAL A 216 -0.89 -2.08 -10.74
N LEU A 217 -1.05 -1.88 -9.44
CA LEU A 217 -1.77 -2.75 -8.52
C LEU A 217 -3.07 -2.08 -8.08
N PHE A 218 -4.09 -2.88 -7.75
CA PHE A 218 -5.29 -2.37 -7.10
C PHE A 218 -5.02 -2.12 -5.61
N GLY A 219 -5.54 -1.01 -5.09
CA GLY A 219 -5.47 -0.64 -3.68
C GLY A 219 -6.70 0.16 -3.25
N THR A 220 -6.98 0.21 -1.95
CA THR A 220 -8.15 0.89 -1.38
C THR A 220 -7.81 1.91 -0.29
N ASP A 221 -6.69 1.78 0.38
CA ASP A 221 -6.32 2.55 1.58
C ASP A 221 -7.42 2.56 2.67
N ASN A 222 -8.14 1.42 2.77
CA ASN A 222 -9.16 1.26 3.80
C ASN A 222 -8.53 1.15 5.20
N PRO A 223 -9.24 1.56 6.25
CA PRO A 223 -10.70 1.86 6.30
C PRO A 223 -11.07 3.31 5.97
N ILE A 224 -10.11 4.20 5.72
CA ILE A 224 -10.37 5.64 5.57
C ILE A 224 -11.32 5.89 4.40
N PHE A 225 -10.99 5.41 3.21
CA PHE A 225 -11.72 5.71 1.97
C PHE A 225 -13.07 5.00 1.88
N ASN A 226 -13.23 3.81 2.49
CA ASN A 226 -14.55 3.16 2.57
C ASN A 226 -15.59 3.98 3.35
N THR A 227 -15.18 4.96 4.16
CA THR A 227 -16.11 5.91 4.82
C THR A 227 -16.61 7.00 3.89
N ILE A 228 -15.94 7.23 2.77
CA ILE A 228 -16.26 8.23 1.75
C ILE A 228 -17.11 7.57 0.66
N GLU A 229 -16.61 6.46 0.12
CA GLU A 229 -17.28 5.69 -0.92
C GLU A 229 -17.12 4.19 -0.64
N PRO A 230 -18.19 3.36 -0.71
CA PRO A 230 -18.09 1.93 -0.48
C PRO A 230 -17.08 1.25 -1.43
N THR A 231 -16.21 0.40 -0.88
CA THR A 231 -15.15 -0.31 -1.64
C THR A 231 -15.70 -1.07 -2.86
N ARG A 232 -16.89 -1.68 -2.77
CA ARG A 232 -17.55 -2.34 -3.90
C ARG A 232 -17.75 -1.41 -5.10
N ASN A 233 -17.98 -0.11 -4.86
CA ASN A 233 -18.15 0.89 -5.92
C ASN A 233 -16.83 1.18 -6.62
N TRP A 234 -15.73 1.23 -5.87
CA TRP A 234 -14.37 1.36 -6.43
C TRP A 234 -14.01 0.15 -7.30
N VAL A 235 -14.21 -1.06 -6.80
CA VAL A 235 -14.02 -2.29 -7.59
C VAL A 235 -14.86 -2.28 -8.86
N ARG A 236 -16.15 -1.90 -8.76
CA ARG A 236 -17.04 -1.81 -9.91
C ARG A 236 -16.58 -0.79 -10.94
N LEU A 237 -16.17 0.41 -10.49
CA LEU A 237 -15.68 1.47 -11.38
C LEU A 237 -14.51 0.96 -12.24
N ILE A 238 -13.53 0.29 -11.64
CA ILE A 238 -12.41 -0.29 -12.39
C ILE A 238 -12.88 -1.40 -13.33
N LYS A 239 -13.78 -2.27 -12.89
CA LYS A 239 -14.34 -3.34 -13.74
C LYS A 239 -15.05 -2.80 -14.99
N GLU A 240 -15.70 -1.65 -14.88
CA GLU A 240 -16.52 -1.05 -15.94
C GLU A 240 -15.71 -0.12 -16.87
N LEU A 241 -14.42 0.10 -16.65
CA LEU A 241 -13.57 0.94 -17.51
C LEU A 241 -13.67 0.60 -19.01
N PRO A 242 -13.67 -0.69 -19.45
CA PRO A 242 -13.76 -1.02 -20.87
C PRO A 242 -15.07 -0.55 -21.54
N ALA A 243 -16.16 -0.51 -20.77
CA ALA A 243 -17.48 -0.11 -21.27
C ALA A 243 -17.79 1.37 -21.07
N ASN A 244 -17.24 2.01 -20.03
CA ASN A 244 -17.67 3.31 -19.55
C ASN A 244 -16.58 4.39 -19.64
N ALA A 245 -15.39 4.09 -20.19
CA ALA A 245 -14.35 5.09 -20.37
C ALA A 245 -14.84 6.22 -21.32
N PRO A 246 -14.46 7.48 -21.07
CA PRO A 246 -14.80 8.60 -21.94
C PRO A 246 -14.29 8.41 -23.37
N ALA A 247 -14.97 9.04 -24.34
CA ALA A 247 -14.63 8.97 -25.75
C ALA A 247 -13.14 9.31 -25.99
N GLY A 248 -12.46 8.45 -26.74
CA GLY A 248 -11.03 8.58 -27.05
C GLY A 248 -10.08 8.02 -26.00
N ILE A 249 -10.60 7.41 -24.93
CA ILE A 249 -9.82 6.67 -23.94
C ILE A 249 -10.32 5.23 -23.94
N GLU A 250 -9.42 4.27 -24.08
CA GLU A 250 -9.77 2.86 -24.18
C GLU A 250 -9.02 2.06 -23.11
N PHE A 251 -9.75 1.13 -22.49
CA PHE A 251 -9.19 0.10 -21.62
C PHE A 251 -9.68 -1.26 -22.08
N THR A 252 -8.80 -2.24 -22.04
CA THR A 252 -9.14 -3.63 -22.37
C THR A 252 -9.53 -4.42 -21.12
N GLU A 253 -10.33 -5.47 -21.29
CA GLU A 253 -10.65 -6.44 -20.23
C GLU A 253 -9.38 -7.08 -19.64
N ALA A 254 -8.35 -7.27 -20.46
CA ALA A 254 -7.06 -7.82 -20.00
C ALA A 254 -6.33 -6.88 -19.05
N GLU A 255 -6.29 -5.58 -19.35
CA GLU A 255 -5.71 -4.56 -18.47
C GLU A 255 -6.45 -4.46 -17.15
N VAL A 256 -7.77 -4.41 -17.20
CA VAL A 256 -8.62 -4.37 -16.00
C VAL A 256 -8.41 -5.61 -15.12
N LYS A 257 -8.38 -6.80 -15.72
CA LYS A 257 -8.09 -8.04 -15.00
C LYS A 257 -6.70 -8.04 -14.37
N ALA A 258 -5.70 -7.51 -15.07
CA ALA A 258 -4.34 -7.39 -14.55
C ALA A 258 -4.31 -6.46 -13.32
N ILE A 259 -4.91 -5.27 -13.40
CA ILE A 259 -4.97 -4.30 -12.31
C ILE A 259 -5.72 -4.84 -11.10
N LEU A 260 -6.92 -5.43 -11.29
CA LEU A 260 -7.80 -5.87 -10.20
C LEU A 260 -7.28 -7.06 -9.39
N GLY A 261 -6.17 -7.67 -9.80
CA GLY A 261 -5.56 -8.72 -8.99
C GLY A 261 -4.56 -9.59 -9.75
N GLY A 262 -4.59 -9.62 -11.09
CA GLY A 262 -3.67 -10.43 -11.88
C GLY A 262 -2.20 -10.09 -11.61
N ASN A 263 -1.88 -8.79 -11.58
CA ASN A 263 -0.53 -8.32 -11.28
C ASN A 263 -0.10 -8.66 -9.85
N ALA A 264 -0.96 -8.39 -8.86
CA ALA A 264 -0.68 -8.70 -7.47
C ALA A 264 -0.53 -10.22 -7.25
N ALA A 265 -1.39 -11.04 -7.83
CA ALA A 265 -1.31 -12.49 -7.73
C ALA A 265 0.03 -13.03 -8.29
N SER A 266 0.42 -12.55 -9.48
CA SER A 266 1.72 -12.91 -10.07
C SER A 266 2.89 -12.48 -9.20
N LEU A 267 2.83 -11.25 -8.68
CA LEU A 267 3.90 -10.66 -7.86
C LEU A 267 4.07 -11.38 -6.52
N LEU A 268 2.96 -11.76 -5.90
CA LEU A 268 2.92 -12.40 -4.58
C LEU A 268 3.02 -13.93 -4.66
N GLY A 269 3.08 -14.52 -5.86
CA GLY A 269 3.13 -15.97 -6.05
C GLY A 269 1.86 -16.67 -5.57
N VAL A 270 0.70 -16.01 -5.70
CA VAL A 270 -0.60 -16.58 -5.34
C VAL A 270 -1.21 -17.20 -6.58
N GLU A 271 -1.40 -18.54 -6.55
CA GLU A 271 -2.15 -19.24 -7.60
C GLU A 271 -3.64 -18.90 -7.50
N LYS A 272 -4.28 -18.69 -8.67
CA LYS A 272 -5.73 -18.47 -8.77
C LYS A 272 -6.49 -19.78 -8.79
#